data_f92793eccb0ac17917d76185b53e3ea5
#
_entry.id   f92793eccb0ac17917d76185b53e3ea5
#
_cell.length_a   1.000
_cell.length_b   1.000
_cell.length_c   1.000
_cell.angle_alpha   90.00
_cell.angle_beta   90.00
_cell.angle_gamma   90.00
#
_symmetry.space_group_name_H-M   'P 1'
#
loop_
_entity.id
_entity.type
_entity.pdbx_description
1 polymer ?
#
loop_
_entity_poly.entity_id
_entity_poly.type
_entity_poly.pdbx_seq_one_letter_code
_entity_poly.pdbx_strand_id
1 'polypeptide(L)'
;MIIQAVNISVFDNKNTNIKIAIIGDYMGKFLSEIKQNLSSNSLVWIKPIEDETDLWYAVEECKITSGQMEYVNPASFSVGRAYLDPENNVPCVIYNNENKRVGFISFRKIVLNKKGFNWSFYIDKNYQNKDLGRATAESAIKTLKNVDSNMPIFLTTEQNNELAQRLYINLGFRKADFLDGDDLVFIHE
;
A
#
# COMPACT_ATOMS: atom_id res chain seq x y z
N MET A 1 -7.57 -33.59 6.39
CA MET A 1 -6.17 -33.95 6.03
C MET A 1 -5.41 -32.65 5.94
N ILE A 2 -4.65 -32.31 6.98
CA ILE A 2 -3.87 -31.06 7.04
C ILE A 2 -2.53 -31.37 6.39
N ILE A 3 -2.25 -30.76 5.24
CA ILE A 3 -0.93 -30.85 4.62
C ILE A 3 -0.05 -29.81 5.31
N GLN A 4 0.82 -30.27 6.22
CA GLN A 4 1.89 -29.42 6.75
C GLN A 4 2.89 -29.12 5.63
N ALA A 5 3.12 -27.82 5.39
CA ALA A 5 4.18 -27.37 4.51
C ALA A 5 5.52 -27.84 5.07
N VAL A 6 6.25 -28.66 4.32
CA VAL A 6 7.59 -29.11 4.68
C VAL A 6 8.54 -27.93 4.44
N ASN A 7 9.08 -27.37 5.53
CA ASN A 7 10.21 -26.47 5.46
C ASN A 7 11.44 -27.24 4.95
N ILE A 8 11.74 -27.12 3.67
CA ILE A 8 13.00 -27.62 3.12
C ILE A 8 14.07 -26.53 3.34
N SER A 9 14.74 -26.59 4.48
CA SER A 9 16.00 -25.89 4.68
C SER A 9 17.12 -26.70 4.00
N VAL A 10 17.39 -26.41 2.75
CA VAL A 10 18.61 -26.92 2.10
C VAL A 10 19.74 -25.92 2.39
N PHE A 11 20.51 -26.19 3.42
CA PHE A 11 21.79 -25.54 3.63
C PHE A 11 22.82 -26.18 2.69
N ASP A 12 23.14 -25.53 1.59
CA ASP A 12 24.35 -25.81 0.81
C ASP A 12 25.22 -24.54 0.78
N ASN A 13 26.40 -24.67 1.39
CA ASN A 13 27.30 -23.59 1.75
C ASN A 13 28.17 -23.08 0.58
N LYS A 14 27.83 -23.38 -0.67
CA LYS A 14 28.66 -23.00 -1.85
C LYS A 14 27.97 -22.15 -2.92
N ASN A 15 26.72 -21.72 -2.73
CA ASN A 15 25.97 -20.94 -3.75
C ASN A 15 25.11 -19.78 -3.21
N THR A 16 25.61 -19.06 -2.20
CA THR A 16 24.90 -17.94 -1.59
C THR A 16 24.60 -16.81 -2.58
N ASN A 17 25.46 -16.59 -3.57
CA ASN A 17 25.28 -15.52 -4.57
C ASN A 17 24.18 -15.82 -5.61
N ILE A 18 23.95 -17.09 -5.93
CA ILE A 18 22.91 -17.47 -6.90
C ILE A 18 21.51 -17.40 -6.25
N LYS A 19 21.38 -17.76 -4.97
CA LYS A 19 20.10 -17.65 -4.25
C LYS A 19 19.66 -16.20 -4.04
N ILE A 20 20.58 -15.28 -3.80
CA ILE A 20 20.28 -13.85 -3.66
C ILE A 20 19.83 -13.27 -5.01
N ALA A 21 20.44 -13.66 -6.12
CA ALA A 21 20.01 -13.24 -7.46
C ALA A 21 18.60 -13.78 -7.81
N ILE A 22 18.31 -15.04 -7.55
CA ILE A 22 17.00 -15.65 -7.84
C ILE A 22 15.89 -15.04 -6.96
N ILE A 23 16.17 -14.71 -5.69
CA ILE A 23 15.20 -14.02 -4.81
C ILE A 23 15.03 -12.56 -5.27
N GLY A 24 16.08 -11.90 -5.75
CA GLY A 24 16.02 -10.54 -6.29
C GLY A 24 15.17 -10.44 -7.57
N ASP A 25 15.24 -11.45 -8.44
CA ASP A 25 14.42 -11.48 -9.67
C ASP A 25 12.93 -11.81 -9.42
N TYR A 26 12.60 -12.46 -8.29
CA TYR A 26 11.21 -12.74 -7.88
C TYR A 26 10.56 -11.59 -7.11
N MET A 27 11.32 -10.64 -6.62
CA MET A 27 10.80 -9.42 -6.01
C MET A 27 10.57 -8.40 -7.12
N GLY A 28 9.30 -8.15 -7.46
CA GLY A 28 8.93 -7.22 -8.52
C GLY A 28 9.69 -5.89 -8.44
N LYS A 29 10.07 -5.35 -9.58
CA LYS A 29 10.83 -4.10 -9.70
C LYS A 29 10.19 -2.97 -8.87
N PHE A 30 8.86 -2.92 -8.84
CA PHE A 30 8.14 -1.88 -8.10
C PHE A 30 8.33 -1.98 -6.59
N LEU A 31 8.44 -3.19 -6.02
CA LEU A 31 8.78 -3.35 -4.60
C LEU A 31 10.16 -2.74 -4.29
N SER A 32 11.14 -2.99 -5.15
CA SER A 32 12.48 -2.41 -4.99
C SER A 32 12.47 -0.88 -5.09
N GLU A 33 11.71 -0.34 -6.05
CA GLU A 33 11.51 1.11 -6.21
C GLU A 33 10.85 1.73 -4.97
N ILE A 34 9.78 1.12 -4.45
CA ILE A 34 9.12 1.58 -3.22
C ILE A 34 10.10 1.54 -2.04
N LYS A 35 10.78 0.42 -1.80
CA LYS A 35 11.72 0.27 -0.66
C LYS A 35 12.81 1.33 -0.64
N GLN A 36 13.37 1.66 -1.80
CA GLN A 36 14.43 2.67 -1.92
C GLN A 36 13.93 4.10 -1.72
N ASN A 37 12.63 4.34 -1.88
CA ASN A 37 12.03 5.67 -1.89
C ASN A 37 11.02 5.92 -0.75
N LEU A 38 10.87 4.95 0.17
CA LEU A 38 9.97 5.11 1.32
C LEU A 38 10.24 6.41 2.07
N SER A 39 9.18 7.15 2.30
CA SER A 39 9.21 8.36 3.13
C SER A 39 8.52 8.09 4.47
N SER A 40 9.01 8.74 5.50
CA SER A 40 8.42 8.77 6.83
C SER A 40 8.21 10.21 7.30
N ASN A 41 7.42 10.36 8.34
CA ASN A 41 7.28 11.62 9.07
C ASN A 41 7.30 11.35 10.59
N SER A 42 7.05 12.37 11.40
CA SER A 42 7.09 12.24 12.87
C SER A 42 6.01 11.33 13.47
N LEU A 43 4.97 10.98 12.71
CA LEU A 43 3.82 10.21 13.20
C LEU A 43 3.81 8.78 12.66
N VAL A 44 4.22 8.57 11.40
CA VAL A 44 4.12 7.26 10.73
C VAL A 44 5.34 6.95 9.88
N TRP A 45 5.58 5.66 9.72
CA TRP A 45 6.45 5.09 8.70
C TRP A 45 5.79 3.84 8.08
N ILE A 46 6.21 3.50 6.86
CA ILE A 46 5.58 2.45 6.06
C ILE A 46 6.61 1.37 5.78
N LYS A 47 6.20 0.10 5.87
CA LYS A 47 7.05 -1.07 5.59
C LYS A 47 6.31 -2.03 4.66
N PRO A 48 6.91 -2.47 3.53
CA PRO A 48 6.38 -3.58 2.75
C PRO A 48 6.20 -4.84 3.58
N ILE A 49 5.17 -5.62 3.28
CA ILE A 49 4.93 -6.91 3.93
C ILE A 49 5.96 -7.90 3.41
N GLU A 50 6.91 -8.29 4.27
CA GLU A 50 8.00 -9.22 3.95
C GLU A 50 8.13 -10.34 4.99
N ASP A 51 7.31 -10.31 6.03
CA ASP A 51 7.28 -11.32 7.08
C ASP A 51 5.83 -11.72 7.44
N GLU A 52 5.71 -12.89 8.04
CA GLU A 52 4.42 -13.48 8.42
C GLU A 52 3.69 -12.63 9.49
N THR A 53 4.41 -11.94 10.35
CA THR A 53 3.81 -11.14 11.42
C THR A 53 3.11 -9.90 10.84
N ASP A 54 3.73 -9.24 9.86
CA ASP A 54 3.11 -8.11 9.15
C ASP A 54 1.94 -8.57 8.28
N LEU A 55 2.09 -9.72 7.62
CA LEU A 55 1.00 -10.33 6.84
C LEU A 55 -0.20 -10.65 7.73
N TRP A 56 0.04 -11.31 8.87
CA TRP A 56 -1.03 -11.66 9.82
C TRP A 56 -1.74 -10.41 10.34
N TYR A 57 -0.97 -9.40 10.77
CA TYR A 57 -1.55 -8.14 11.21
C TYR A 57 -2.44 -7.52 10.13
N ALA A 58 -1.95 -7.40 8.91
CA ALA A 58 -2.67 -6.75 7.82
C ALA A 58 -3.99 -7.47 7.48
N VAL A 59 -3.99 -8.81 7.49
CA VAL A 59 -5.13 -9.62 7.03
C VAL A 59 -6.11 -9.90 8.18
N GLU A 60 -5.60 -10.18 9.38
CA GLU A 60 -6.41 -10.70 10.49
C GLU A 60 -6.64 -9.71 11.63
N GLU A 61 -5.69 -8.85 11.95
CA GLU A 61 -5.77 -7.99 13.13
C GLU A 61 -6.23 -6.56 12.81
N CYS A 62 -5.76 -5.99 11.70
CA CYS A 62 -6.09 -4.62 11.30
C CYS A 62 -7.57 -4.51 10.90
N LYS A 63 -8.37 -3.86 11.73
CA LYS A 63 -9.83 -3.76 11.53
C LYS A 63 -10.25 -2.31 11.33
N ILE A 64 -11.23 -2.12 10.49
CA ILE A 64 -11.94 -0.86 10.27
C ILE A 64 -13.38 -0.96 10.77
N THR A 65 -14.07 0.16 10.87
CA THR A 65 -15.49 0.17 11.22
C THR A 65 -16.34 -0.40 10.08
N SER A 66 -17.52 -0.93 10.39
CA SER A 66 -18.43 -1.50 9.38
C SER A 66 -18.78 -0.50 8.28
N GLY A 67 -19.01 0.77 8.61
CA GLY A 67 -19.30 1.82 7.63
C GLY A 67 -18.11 2.20 6.73
N GLN A 68 -16.90 1.76 7.04
CA GLN A 68 -15.72 1.97 6.19
C GLN A 68 -15.45 0.78 5.26
N MET A 69 -16.01 -0.39 5.56
CA MET A 69 -15.81 -1.60 4.74
C MET A 69 -16.39 -1.48 3.33
N GLU A 70 -17.34 -0.58 3.13
CA GLU A 70 -17.95 -0.32 1.83
C GLU A 70 -16.99 0.43 0.88
N TYR A 71 -16.04 1.21 1.43
CA TYR A 71 -15.16 2.10 0.65
C TYR A 71 -13.76 1.54 0.38
N VAL A 72 -13.37 0.44 0.99
CA VAL A 72 -12.01 -0.10 0.85
C VAL A 72 -12.01 -1.63 0.72
N ASN A 73 -11.18 -2.12 -0.18
CA ASN A 73 -10.94 -3.57 -0.26
C ASN A 73 -10.17 -4.06 0.97
N PRO A 74 -10.43 -5.27 1.46
CA PRO A 74 -9.66 -5.86 2.55
C PRO A 74 -8.20 -6.08 2.12
N ALA A 75 -7.28 -6.06 3.10
CA ALA A 75 -5.85 -6.28 2.84
C ALA A 75 -5.58 -7.62 2.12
N SER A 76 -6.34 -8.67 2.44
CA SER A 76 -6.23 -9.97 1.79
C SER A 76 -6.40 -9.89 0.26
N PHE A 77 -7.30 -9.03 -0.23
CA PHE A 77 -7.48 -8.81 -1.66
C PHE A 77 -6.25 -8.12 -2.28
N SER A 78 -5.69 -7.11 -1.62
CA SER A 78 -4.49 -6.41 -2.08
C SER A 78 -3.25 -7.31 -2.06
N VAL A 79 -3.11 -8.17 -1.05
CA VAL A 79 -2.04 -9.18 -0.97
C VAL A 79 -2.19 -10.22 -2.09
N GLY A 80 -3.41 -10.74 -2.32
CA GLY A 80 -3.70 -11.65 -3.43
C GLY A 80 -3.40 -11.02 -4.80
N ARG A 81 -3.72 -9.74 -4.98
CA ARG A 81 -3.38 -9.00 -6.21
C ARG A 81 -1.86 -8.86 -6.38
N ALA A 82 -1.11 -8.57 -5.33
CA ALA A 82 0.34 -8.49 -5.40
C ALA A 82 1.00 -9.85 -5.72
N TYR A 83 0.40 -10.95 -5.28
CA TYR A 83 0.82 -12.29 -5.70
C TYR A 83 0.63 -12.54 -7.21
N LEU A 84 -0.48 -12.04 -7.79
CA LEU A 84 -0.79 -12.20 -9.22
C LEU A 84 -0.03 -11.21 -10.11
N ASP A 85 0.28 -10.04 -9.61
CA ASP A 85 0.92 -8.94 -10.34
C ASP A 85 1.89 -8.17 -9.43
N PRO A 86 3.04 -8.78 -9.08
CA PRO A 86 4.04 -8.18 -8.18
C PRO A 86 4.75 -6.97 -8.79
N GLU A 87 4.75 -6.84 -10.12
CA GLU A 87 5.37 -5.72 -10.83
C GLU A 87 4.61 -4.39 -10.64
N ASN A 88 3.35 -4.46 -10.23
CA ASN A 88 2.50 -3.27 -10.12
C ASN A 88 1.82 -3.12 -8.76
N ASN A 89 2.05 -4.00 -7.79
CA ASN A 89 1.37 -3.97 -6.50
C ASN A 89 2.33 -4.24 -5.34
N VAL A 90 2.33 -3.35 -4.33
CA VAL A 90 3.17 -3.46 -3.13
C VAL A 90 2.32 -3.24 -1.88
N PRO A 91 1.87 -4.32 -1.20
CA PRO A 91 1.18 -4.23 0.07
C PRO A 91 2.18 -3.91 1.19
N CYS A 92 1.77 -3.02 2.10
CA CYS A 92 2.60 -2.52 3.19
C CYS A 92 1.79 -2.42 4.49
N VAL A 93 2.48 -2.45 5.62
CA VAL A 93 1.96 -2.10 6.94
C VAL A 93 2.39 -0.68 7.30
N ILE A 94 1.48 0.05 7.95
CA ILE A 94 1.73 1.37 8.51
C ILE A 94 2.06 1.20 9.99
N TYR A 95 3.17 1.80 10.40
CA TYR A 95 3.63 1.85 11.78
C TYR A 95 3.56 3.29 12.31
N ASN A 96 3.29 3.44 13.59
CA ASN A 96 3.43 4.74 14.26
C ASN A 96 4.86 4.94 14.80
N ASN A 97 5.11 6.10 15.39
CA ASN A 97 6.40 6.45 16.00
C ASN A 97 6.80 5.60 17.23
N GLU A 98 5.87 4.82 17.80
CA GLU A 98 6.13 3.84 18.86
C GLU A 98 6.40 2.43 18.29
N ASN A 99 6.60 2.29 16.99
CA ASN A 99 6.77 1.02 16.27
C ASN A 99 5.58 0.06 16.43
N LYS A 100 4.38 0.58 16.67
CA LYS A 100 3.14 -0.21 16.66
C LYS A 100 2.55 -0.23 15.27
N ARG A 101 2.06 -1.37 14.82
CA ARG A 101 1.26 -1.51 13.60
C ARG A 101 -0.06 -0.79 13.80
N VAL A 102 -0.40 0.14 12.91
CA VAL A 102 -1.57 1.02 13.05
C VAL A 102 -2.45 1.07 11.82
N GLY A 103 -2.06 0.39 10.74
CA GLY A 103 -2.86 0.39 9.51
C GLY A 103 -2.22 -0.42 8.39
N PHE A 104 -2.88 -0.39 7.26
CA PHE A 104 -2.49 -1.06 6.02
C PHE A 104 -2.51 -0.06 4.86
N ILE A 105 -1.56 -0.15 3.95
CA ILE A 105 -1.53 0.58 2.67
C ILE A 105 -1.03 -0.35 1.56
N SER A 106 -1.62 -0.22 0.36
CA SER A 106 -1.14 -0.89 -0.84
C SER A 106 -0.84 0.13 -1.91
N PHE A 107 0.42 0.22 -2.36
CA PHE A 107 0.84 1.01 -3.52
C PHE A 107 0.61 0.26 -4.81
N ARG A 108 0.22 0.97 -5.86
CA ARG A 108 -0.07 0.38 -7.16
C ARG A 108 0.44 1.26 -8.30
N LYS A 109 0.91 0.62 -9.38
CA LYS A 109 0.98 1.22 -10.71
C LYS A 109 -0.30 0.88 -11.46
N ILE A 110 -0.92 1.87 -12.07
CA ILE A 110 -2.19 1.71 -12.79
C ILE A 110 -2.15 2.41 -14.15
N VAL A 111 -3.10 2.09 -15.00
CA VAL A 111 -3.39 2.84 -16.21
C VAL A 111 -4.84 3.32 -16.14
N LEU A 112 -5.01 4.62 -15.97
CA LEU A 112 -6.30 5.30 -15.96
C LEU A 112 -6.16 6.52 -16.87
N ASN A 113 -6.63 6.46 -18.12
CA ASN A 113 -6.32 7.40 -19.22
C ASN A 113 -4.82 7.52 -19.54
N LYS A 114 -3.96 7.62 -18.54
CA LYS A 114 -2.49 7.55 -18.63
C LYS A 114 -1.91 6.69 -17.51
N LYS A 115 -0.65 6.31 -17.64
CA LYS A 115 0.06 5.61 -16.53
C LYS A 115 0.14 6.52 -15.32
N GLY A 116 -0.02 5.92 -14.14
CA GLY A 116 0.06 6.62 -12.87
C GLY A 116 0.22 5.70 -11.69
N PHE A 117 0.39 6.30 -10.54
CA PHE A 117 0.34 5.62 -9.26
C PHE A 117 -1.07 5.67 -8.67
N ASN A 118 -1.33 4.75 -7.77
CA ASN A 118 -2.53 4.72 -6.94
C ASN A 118 -2.15 4.11 -5.60
N TRP A 119 -2.95 4.36 -4.58
CA TRP A 119 -2.93 3.60 -3.33
C TRP A 119 -4.34 3.36 -2.80
N SER A 120 -4.46 2.37 -1.95
CA SER A 120 -5.57 2.27 -1.01
C SER A 120 -5.01 2.04 0.38
N PHE A 121 -5.58 2.69 1.41
CA PHE A 121 -5.13 2.50 2.78
C PHE A 121 -6.27 2.67 3.77
N TYR A 122 -6.06 2.16 4.96
CA TYR A 122 -6.90 2.43 6.12
C TYR A 122 -6.08 2.35 7.42
N ILE A 123 -6.53 3.11 8.40
CA ILE A 123 -6.00 3.08 9.76
C ILE A 123 -6.88 2.16 10.59
N ASP A 124 -6.27 1.28 11.38
CA ASP A 124 -6.98 0.42 12.32
C ASP A 124 -7.88 1.27 13.23
N LYS A 125 -9.10 0.79 13.47
CA LYS A 125 -10.14 1.52 14.23
C LYS A 125 -9.67 1.99 15.61
N ASN A 126 -8.72 1.27 16.24
CA ASN A 126 -8.18 1.62 17.55
C ASN A 126 -7.18 2.79 17.50
N TYR A 127 -6.73 3.16 16.29
CA TYR A 127 -5.75 4.21 16.05
C TYR A 127 -6.28 5.39 15.23
N GLN A 128 -7.57 5.38 14.87
CA GLN A 128 -8.21 6.49 14.15
C GLN A 128 -8.33 7.76 15.03
N ASN A 129 -8.62 8.90 14.39
CA ASN A 129 -8.76 10.22 15.03
C ASN A 129 -7.48 10.72 15.76
N LYS A 130 -6.31 10.36 15.23
CA LYS A 130 -4.98 10.72 15.75
C LYS A 130 -4.07 11.27 14.63
N ASP A 131 -4.64 11.88 13.60
CA ASP A 131 -3.97 12.43 12.42
C ASP A 131 -3.13 11.42 11.61
N LEU A 132 -3.14 10.12 11.97
CA LEU A 132 -2.35 9.09 11.30
C LEU A 132 -2.77 8.89 9.84
N GLY A 133 -4.06 9.04 9.52
CA GLY A 133 -4.55 8.94 8.14
C GLY A 133 -3.95 10.02 7.24
N ARG A 134 -3.94 11.28 7.69
CA ARG A 134 -3.33 12.39 6.98
C ARG A 134 -1.81 12.20 6.83
N ALA A 135 -1.13 11.87 7.93
CA ALA A 135 0.31 11.61 7.93
C ALA A 135 0.70 10.47 6.99
N THR A 136 -0.11 9.40 6.93
CA THR A 136 0.07 8.29 5.98
C THR A 136 -0.03 8.77 4.54
N ALA A 137 -1.07 9.53 4.20
CA ALA A 137 -1.27 10.03 2.85
C ALA A 137 -0.14 10.97 2.41
N GLU A 138 0.33 11.87 3.28
CA GLU A 138 1.49 12.74 3.03
C GLU A 138 2.77 11.92 2.77
N SER A 139 3.02 10.88 3.57
CA SER A 139 4.16 9.96 3.36
C SER A 139 4.02 9.17 2.05
N ALA A 140 2.81 8.75 1.69
CA ALA A 140 2.53 8.04 0.45
C ALA A 140 2.78 8.92 -0.79
N ILE A 141 2.31 10.17 -0.78
CA ILE A 141 2.58 11.14 -1.85
C ILE A 141 4.08 11.28 -2.05
N LYS A 142 4.81 11.57 -0.94
CA LYS A 142 6.25 11.77 -1.00
C LYS A 142 6.99 10.52 -1.49
N THR A 143 6.60 9.33 -1.03
CA THR A 143 7.15 8.05 -1.51
C THR A 143 7.00 7.91 -3.01
N LEU A 144 5.78 8.07 -3.54
CA LEU A 144 5.50 7.89 -4.96
C LEU A 144 6.17 8.96 -5.82
N LYS A 145 6.25 10.21 -5.35
CA LYS A 145 6.97 11.29 -6.04
C LYS A 145 8.49 11.11 -6.01
N ASN A 146 9.03 10.43 -5.01
CA ASN A 146 10.44 10.03 -5.00
C ASN A 146 10.71 8.89 -6.01
N VAL A 147 9.74 7.98 -6.24
CA VAL A 147 9.86 6.92 -7.27
C VAL A 147 9.85 7.53 -8.67
N ASP A 148 8.90 8.39 -8.96
CA ASP A 148 8.81 9.11 -10.23
C ASP A 148 8.01 10.41 -10.04
N SER A 149 8.70 11.55 -10.03
CA SER A 149 8.09 12.86 -9.83
C SER A 149 7.15 13.28 -10.96
N ASN A 150 7.32 12.74 -12.17
CA ASN A 150 6.51 13.07 -13.35
C ASN A 150 5.26 12.21 -13.46
N MET A 151 5.22 11.09 -12.74
CA MET A 151 4.07 10.20 -12.78
C MET A 151 2.94 10.74 -11.89
N PRO A 152 1.72 10.93 -12.41
CA PRO A 152 0.59 11.38 -11.60
C PRO A 152 0.16 10.32 -10.60
N ILE A 153 -0.45 10.77 -9.50
CA ILE A 153 -1.11 9.90 -8.54
C ILE A 153 -2.62 10.05 -8.74
N PHE A 154 -3.31 8.94 -8.96
CA PHE A 154 -4.75 8.88 -9.10
C PHE A 154 -5.38 8.24 -7.87
N LEU A 155 -6.40 8.85 -7.32
CA LEU A 155 -7.25 8.27 -6.29
C LEU A 155 -8.69 8.26 -6.77
N THR A 156 -9.43 7.23 -6.42
CA THR A 156 -10.85 7.12 -6.72
C THR A 156 -11.64 7.05 -5.44
N THR A 157 -12.86 7.56 -5.46
CA THR A 157 -13.79 7.44 -4.33
C THR A 157 -15.23 7.58 -4.80
N GLU A 158 -16.13 6.91 -4.13
CA GLU A 158 -17.56 7.06 -4.36
C GLU A 158 -18.01 8.52 -4.16
N GLN A 159 -19.06 8.92 -4.87
CA GLN A 159 -19.58 10.30 -4.86
C GLN A 159 -20.09 10.75 -3.50
N ASN A 160 -20.54 9.82 -2.66
CA ASN A 160 -21.05 10.06 -1.31
C ASN A 160 -19.96 10.09 -0.22
N ASN A 161 -18.72 9.71 -0.53
CA ASN A 161 -17.61 9.68 0.43
C ASN A 161 -16.97 11.09 0.57
N GLU A 162 -17.71 12.03 1.13
CA GLU A 162 -17.23 13.41 1.31
C GLU A 162 -15.96 13.50 2.16
N LEU A 163 -15.76 12.58 3.11
CA LEU A 163 -14.58 12.59 3.98
C LEU A 163 -13.30 12.38 3.18
N ALA A 164 -13.28 11.37 2.30
CA ALA A 164 -12.15 11.11 1.42
C ALA A 164 -11.92 12.27 0.44
N GLN A 165 -12.99 12.82 -0.15
CA GLN A 165 -12.89 13.95 -1.07
C GLN A 165 -12.23 15.16 -0.41
N ARG A 166 -12.64 15.53 0.80
CA ARG A 166 -12.04 16.63 1.57
C ARG A 166 -10.58 16.36 1.90
N LEU A 167 -10.25 15.13 2.29
CA LEU A 167 -8.86 14.73 2.55
C LEU A 167 -8.00 14.92 1.30
N TYR A 168 -8.45 14.44 0.14
CA TYR A 168 -7.69 14.53 -1.12
C TYR A 168 -7.46 15.98 -1.54
N ILE A 169 -8.50 16.82 -1.49
CA ILE A 169 -8.37 18.25 -1.79
C ILE A 169 -7.36 18.93 -0.85
N ASN A 170 -7.42 18.65 0.45
CA ASN A 170 -6.49 19.20 1.45
C ASN A 170 -5.05 18.70 1.27
N LEU A 171 -4.84 17.59 0.57
CA LEU A 171 -3.54 17.05 0.21
C LEU A 171 -3.03 17.53 -1.16
N GLY A 172 -3.76 18.44 -1.82
CA GLY A 172 -3.35 19.04 -3.08
C GLY A 172 -3.82 18.26 -4.33
N PHE A 173 -4.69 17.27 -4.17
CA PHE A 173 -5.34 16.64 -5.32
C PHE A 173 -6.40 17.56 -5.90
N ARG A 174 -6.53 17.55 -7.23
CA ARG A 174 -7.67 18.16 -7.95
C ARG A 174 -8.62 17.08 -8.45
N LYS A 175 -9.90 17.36 -8.48
CA LYS A 175 -10.89 16.48 -9.10
C LYS A 175 -10.66 16.46 -10.61
N ALA A 176 -10.68 15.28 -11.21
CA ALA A 176 -10.61 15.12 -12.66
C ALA A 176 -11.97 15.44 -13.33
N ASP A 177 -11.94 15.62 -14.63
CA ASP A 177 -13.11 15.82 -15.49
C ASP A 177 -13.70 14.52 -16.04
N PHE A 178 -13.23 13.38 -15.55
CA PHE A 178 -13.68 12.04 -15.92
C PHE A 178 -13.89 11.17 -14.66
N LEU A 179 -14.61 10.07 -14.82
CA LEU A 179 -14.91 9.08 -13.80
C LEU A 179 -14.16 7.77 -14.07
N ASP A 180 -14.00 6.94 -13.04
CA ASP A 180 -13.62 5.53 -13.14
C ASP A 180 -14.84 4.68 -12.77
N GLY A 181 -15.57 4.19 -13.77
CA GLY A 181 -16.92 3.71 -13.57
C GLY A 181 -17.84 4.83 -13.04
N ASP A 182 -18.39 4.64 -11.83
CA ASP A 182 -19.21 5.63 -11.14
C ASP A 182 -18.42 6.47 -10.12
N ASP A 183 -17.13 6.17 -9.94
CA ASP A 183 -16.29 6.83 -8.94
C ASP A 183 -15.69 8.15 -9.44
N LEU A 184 -15.61 9.13 -8.52
CA LEU A 184 -14.88 10.37 -8.75
C LEU A 184 -13.37 10.08 -8.79
N VAL A 185 -12.68 10.69 -9.74
CA VAL A 185 -11.22 10.61 -9.86
C VAL A 185 -10.57 11.89 -9.35
N PHE A 186 -9.53 11.73 -8.55
CA PHE A 186 -8.68 12.81 -8.04
C PHE A 186 -7.25 12.60 -8.52
N ILE A 187 -6.58 13.68 -8.94
CA ILE A 187 -5.24 13.67 -9.53
C ILE A 187 -4.32 14.59 -8.74
N HIS A 188 -3.14 14.09 -8.40
CA HIS A 188 -2.00 14.86 -7.91
C HIS A 188 -0.87 14.75 -8.93
N GLU A 189 -0.46 15.88 -9.48
CA GLU A 189 0.63 15.99 -10.48
C GLU A 189 1.97 16.28 -9.85
#